data_ef0acd1ec64a815a135f74f09ad1ed9d
#
_entry.id   ef0acd1ec64a815a135f74f09ad1ed9d
#
_cell.length_a   1.000
_cell.length_b   1.000
_cell.length_c   1.000
_cell.angle_alpha   90.00
_cell.angle_beta   90.00
_cell.angle_gamma   90.00
#
_symmetry.space_group_name_H-M   'P 1'
#
loop_
_entity.id
_entity.type
_entity.pdbx_description
1 polymer ?
#
loop_
_entity_poly.entity_id
_entity_poly.type
_entity_poly.pdbx_seq_one_letter_code
_entity_poly.pdbx_strand_id
1 'polypeptide(L)'
;MQRRTAFAAALALAAALATTTAAFAQQTTLRVFSGGQNQRPDLMRQLFDRYQAANPGVTIEIETGGATSELQRQYLSTVLNAKDSAIDVFMIDVVNPAQYYSSGWIEPLNAHLGEPAQVLAPYLPVYASANVVDGKIAALPAFADSMFMYYRKDLLQKHGIAEPKTWDELAAASRKILAAEGNPALQGLSIQGAPIEGAVCTFLLPYWSQGKEFNDAAGKMTLDKAAAAKGLQTWLSLVDQGVMKKNIAEVKTGDTVNEFKAGQVVFAINWGFAWDRFQGDKDSTVQGRVGVMPLPAMAGGRSATCIGGWQWAVSAFSKRKAEAAKLVRFMSSPEAAKFLAIKGSLMPVYPGTYTDAEVVQAVPWFKDAAAVVVAGKSRPKSDRYGEVSDVIRTTTSAVLARTKTPAEGVDEIENRLRRVMR
;
A
#
# COMPACT_ATOMS: atom_id res chain seq x y z
N MET A 1 -11.53 -80.07 20.05
CA MET A 1 -12.13 -78.73 20.28
C MET A 1 -11.12 -77.61 20.45
N GLN A 2 -9.81 -77.81 20.47
CA GLN A 2 -8.77 -76.78 20.73
C GLN A 2 -8.17 -76.07 19.50
N ARG A 3 -8.51 -76.48 18.26
CA ARG A 3 -7.96 -75.85 17.05
C ARG A 3 -8.83 -74.75 16.42
N ARG A 4 -10.08 -74.57 16.87
CA ARG A 4 -10.99 -73.52 16.37
C ARG A 4 -10.92 -72.19 17.12
N THR A 5 -10.42 -72.19 18.33
CA THR A 5 -10.28 -70.99 19.18
C THR A 5 -9.00 -70.19 18.89
N ALA A 6 -7.96 -70.80 18.32
CA ALA A 6 -6.72 -70.10 17.97
C ALA A 6 -6.85 -69.25 16.69
N PHE A 7 -7.75 -69.63 15.74
CA PHE A 7 -7.95 -68.85 14.50
C PHE A 7 -8.81 -67.57 14.73
N ALA A 8 -9.73 -67.60 15.67
CA ALA A 8 -10.57 -66.44 15.98
C ALA A 8 -9.79 -65.32 16.72
N ALA A 9 -8.81 -65.69 17.55
CA ALA A 9 -7.96 -64.74 18.26
C ALA A 9 -6.94 -64.06 17.35
N ALA A 10 -6.43 -64.75 16.32
CA ALA A 10 -5.50 -64.17 15.37
C ALA A 10 -6.17 -63.19 14.39
N LEU A 11 -7.45 -63.39 13.99
CA LEU A 11 -8.20 -62.43 13.19
C LEU A 11 -8.62 -61.19 13.96
N ALA A 12 -8.90 -61.27 15.25
CA ALA A 12 -9.24 -60.13 16.09
C ALA A 12 -8.02 -59.23 16.34
N LEU A 13 -6.81 -59.79 16.46
CA LEU A 13 -5.57 -59.01 16.62
C LEU A 13 -5.15 -58.31 15.31
N ALA A 14 -5.40 -58.94 14.13
CA ALA A 14 -5.13 -58.34 12.84
C ALA A 14 -6.11 -57.17 12.49
N ALA A 15 -7.37 -57.26 12.93
CA ALA A 15 -8.34 -56.18 12.80
C ALA A 15 -8.09 -54.99 13.75
N ALA A 16 -7.48 -55.22 14.88
CA ALA A 16 -7.13 -54.14 15.84
C ALA A 16 -5.86 -53.37 15.44
N LEU A 17 -4.98 -53.96 14.62
CA LEU A 17 -3.79 -53.26 14.07
C LEU A 17 -4.06 -52.46 12.81
N ALA A 18 -5.24 -52.64 12.16
CA ALA A 18 -5.59 -51.94 10.93
C ALA A 18 -6.28 -50.58 11.14
N THR A 19 -6.55 -50.15 12.40
CA THR A 19 -7.33 -48.94 12.70
C THR A 19 -6.55 -47.80 13.35
N THR A 20 -5.22 -47.84 13.41
CA THR A 20 -4.41 -46.75 13.99
C THR A 20 -3.34 -46.18 13.08
N THR A 21 -3.54 -46.18 11.77
CA THR A 21 -2.93 -45.15 10.92
C THR A 21 -3.89 -43.97 10.88
N ALA A 22 -4.14 -43.35 12.03
CA ALA A 22 -4.44 -41.92 12.03
C ALA A 22 -3.24 -41.29 11.32
N ALA A 23 -3.42 -40.93 10.05
CA ALA A 23 -2.48 -40.13 9.36
C ALA A 23 -2.28 -38.91 10.25
N PHE A 24 -1.15 -38.82 10.94
CA PHE A 24 -0.69 -37.55 11.47
C PHE A 24 -0.57 -36.65 10.24
N ALA A 25 -1.60 -35.87 9.97
CA ALA A 25 -1.53 -34.85 8.94
C ALA A 25 -0.25 -34.07 9.26
N GLN A 26 0.72 -34.20 8.37
CA GLN A 26 2.04 -33.56 8.54
C GLN A 26 1.79 -32.10 8.82
N GLN A 27 2.04 -31.66 10.05
CA GLN A 27 1.79 -30.28 10.47
C GLN A 27 2.67 -29.37 9.61
N THR A 28 2.05 -28.50 8.84
CA THR A 28 2.71 -27.57 7.96
C THR A 28 2.77 -26.20 8.62
N THR A 29 3.97 -25.69 8.92
CA THR A 29 4.14 -24.32 9.39
C THR A 29 4.47 -23.42 8.22
N LEU A 30 3.66 -22.39 7.99
CA LEU A 30 3.93 -21.33 7.03
C LEU A 30 4.43 -20.08 7.76
N ARG A 31 5.55 -19.55 7.31
CA ARG A 31 6.14 -18.30 7.82
C ARG A 31 5.78 -17.17 6.91
N VAL A 32 5.14 -16.14 7.48
CA VAL A 32 4.54 -15.03 6.73
C VAL A 32 5.10 -13.70 7.19
N PHE A 33 5.76 -12.98 6.30
CA PHE A 33 6.10 -11.58 6.54
C PHE A 33 4.92 -10.69 6.13
N SER A 34 4.28 -10.04 7.09
CA SER A 34 3.06 -9.26 6.89
C SER A 34 3.27 -7.74 6.85
N GLY A 35 4.52 -7.29 6.73
CA GLY A 35 4.84 -5.87 6.70
C GLY A 35 4.86 -5.20 8.08
N GLY A 36 4.71 -3.87 8.11
CA GLY A 36 4.73 -3.05 9.33
C GLY A 36 3.32 -2.72 9.84
N GLN A 37 3.25 -1.80 10.80
CA GLN A 37 1.99 -1.43 11.47
C GLN A 37 0.90 -0.89 10.53
N ASN A 38 1.29 -0.22 9.44
CA ASN A 38 0.32 0.33 8.47
C ASN A 38 -0.37 -0.78 7.65
N GLN A 39 0.20 -1.98 7.58
CA GLN A 39 -0.40 -3.16 6.96
C GLN A 39 -1.32 -3.92 7.91
N ARG A 40 -1.55 -3.43 9.13
CA ARG A 40 -2.45 -3.99 10.13
C ARG A 40 -2.18 -5.47 10.44
N PRO A 41 -0.98 -5.82 10.94
CA PRO A 41 -0.65 -7.20 11.28
C PRO A 41 -1.60 -7.80 12.32
N ASP A 42 -2.23 -6.97 13.16
CA ASP A 42 -3.29 -7.34 14.10
C ASP A 42 -4.54 -7.92 13.40
N LEU A 43 -4.96 -7.32 12.27
CA LEU A 43 -6.06 -7.82 11.45
C LEU A 43 -5.64 -9.01 10.59
N MET A 44 -4.40 -9.01 10.08
CA MET A 44 -3.86 -10.16 9.36
C MET A 44 -3.83 -11.39 10.26
N ARG A 45 -3.45 -11.26 11.55
CA ARG A 45 -3.50 -12.36 12.52
C ARG A 45 -4.89 -12.95 12.63
N GLN A 46 -5.94 -12.14 12.71
CA GLN A 46 -7.32 -12.64 12.79
C GLN A 46 -7.74 -13.42 11.53
N LEU A 47 -7.30 -13.01 10.34
CA LEU A 47 -7.55 -13.76 9.11
C LEU A 47 -6.75 -15.07 9.09
N PHE A 48 -5.51 -15.07 9.52
CA PHE A 48 -4.70 -16.29 9.63
C PHE A 48 -5.30 -17.28 10.64
N ASP A 49 -5.86 -16.82 11.75
CA ASP A 49 -6.55 -17.67 12.72
C ASP A 49 -7.79 -18.35 12.10
N ARG A 50 -8.58 -17.60 11.28
CA ARG A 50 -9.69 -18.19 10.52
C ARG A 50 -9.21 -19.24 9.51
N TYR A 51 -8.11 -18.95 8.82
CA TYR A 51 -7.53 -19.92 7.88
C TYR A 51 -7.08 -21.20 8.60
N GLN A 52 -6.38 -21.08 9.73
CA GLN A 52 -5.93 -22.20 10.53
C GLN A 52 -7.11 -23.03 11.07
N ALA A 53 -8.18 -22.38 11.52
CA ALA A 53 -9.39 -23.06 11.98
C ALA A 53 -10.04 -23.91 10.87
N ALA A 54 -10.00 -23.43 9.62
CA ALA A 54 -10.51 -24.17 8.45
C ALA A 54 -9.49 -25.21 7.91
N ASN A 55 -8.23 -25.15 8.33
CA ASN A 55 -7.13 -26.01 7.88
C ASN A 55 -6.31 -26.52 9.07
N PRO A 56 -6.82 -27.50 9.86
CA PRO A 56 -6.24 -27.92 11.14
C PRO A 56 -4.79 -28.42 11.09
N GLY A 57 -4.30 -28.80 9.89
CA GLY A 57 -2.89 -29.21 9.68
C GLY A 57 -1.93 -28.06 9.41
N VAL A 58 -2.40 -26.79 9.41
CA VAL A 58 -1.58 -25.63 9.09
C VAL A 58 -1.40 -24.73 10.31
N THR A 59 -0.17 -24.35 10.59
CA THR A 59 0.20 -23.32 11.56
C THR A 59 0.80 -22.13 10.82
N ILE A 60 0.49 -20.89 11.22
CA ILE A 60 1.02 -19.68 10.59
C ILE A 60 1.79 -18.86 11.64
N GLU A 61 3.08 -18.70 11.38
CA GLU A 61 3.97 -17.82 12.13
C GLU A 61 4.07 -16.47 11.39
N ILE A 62 3.81 -15.37 12.10
CA ILE A 62 3.87 -14.02 11.53
C ILE A 62 5.18 -13.37 11.93
N GLU A 63 5.85 -12.81 10.93
CA GLU A 63 6.93 -11.87 11.09
C GLU A 63 6.47 -10.49 10.64
N THR A 64 6.84 -9.46 11.39
CA THR A 64 6.53 -8.06 11.10
C THR A 64 7.79 -7.22 11.15
N GLY A 65 7.86 -6.18 10.31
CA GLY A 65 9.01 -5.29 10.33
C GLY A 65 8.94 -4.21 9.26
N GLY A 66 9.85 -3.24 9.37
CA GLY A 66 9.95 -2.12 8.43
C GLY A 66 8.81 -1.10 8.59
N ALA A 67 9.13 0.05 9.17
CA ALA A 67 8.16 1.13 9.34
C ALA A 67 7.74 1.79 8.01
N THR A 68 8.50 1.57 6.94
CA THR A 68 8.30 2.17 5.62
C THR A 68 8.49 1.12 4.52
N SER A 69 7.93 1.38 3.34
CA SER A 69 7.99 0.46 2.19
C SER A 69 9.43 0.14 1.77
N GLU A 70 10.31 1.13 1.77
CA GLU A 70 11.72 0.91 1.42
C GLU A 70 12.48 0.06 2.46
N LEU A 71 12.19 0.19 3.76
CA LEU A 71 12.78 -0.66 4.79
C LEU A 71 12.30 -2.11 4.68
N GLN A 72 11.02 -2.31 4.37
CA GLN A 72 10.46 -3.65 4.11
C GLN A 72 11.10 -4.27 2.87
N ARG A 73 11.24 -3.50 1.78
CA ARG A 73 11.92 -3.94 0.56
C ARG A 73 13.38 -4.30 0.85
N GLN A 74 14.10 -3.50 1.61
CA GLN A 74 15.49 -3.78 1.98
C GLN A 74 15.63 -5.08 2.79
N TYR A 75 14.75 -5.28 3.79
CA TYR A 75 14.70 -6.51 4.57
C TYR A 75 14.43 -7.74 3.68
N LEU A 76 13.35 -7.70 2.90
CA LEU A 76 12.99 -8.80 2.00
C LEU A 76 14.08 -9.09 0.97
N SER A 77 14.70 -8.05 0.39
CA SER A 77 15.81 -8.23 -0.55
C SER A 77 16.99 -8.96 0.09
N THR A 78 17.30 -8.67 1.35
CA THR A 78 18.39 -9.35 2.08
C THR A 78 18.08 -10.83 2.28
N VAL A 79 16.87 -11.16 2.77
CA VAL A 79 16.45 -12.54 3.02
C VAL A 79 16.35 -13.34 1.72
N LEU A 80 15.72 -12.77 0.69
CA LEU A 80 15.46 -13.46 -0.58
C LEU A 80 16.75 -13.61 -1.41
N ASN A 81 17.70 -12.67 -1.34
CA ASN A 81 19.03 -12.83 -1.96
C ASN A 81 19.83 -13.97 -1.33
N ALA A 82 19.67 -14.20 -0.05
CA ALA A 82 20.29 -15.35 0.62
C ALA A 82 19.68 -16.69 0.20
N LYS A 83 18.58 -16.67 -0.61
CA LYS A 83 17.81 -17.85 -1.03
C LYS A 83 17.32 -18.68 0.17
N ASP A 84 17.05 -18.00 1.28
CA ASP A 84 16.59 -18.63 2.49
C ASP A 84 15.13 -19.06 2.38
N SER A 85 14.82 -20.26 2.86
CA SER A 85 13.45 -20.78 2.95
C SER A 85 12.75 -20.38 4.27
N ALA A 86 13.27 -19.39 4.98
CA ALA A 86 12.70 -18.91 6.25
C ALA A 86 11.34 -18.21 6.08
N ILE A 87 11.07 -17.66 4.90
CA ILE A 87 9.79 -16.99 4.58
C ILE A 87 9.10 -17.75 3.45
N ASP A 88 7.84 -18.17 3.66
CA ASP A 88 7.00 -18.84 2.66
C ASP A 88 6.13 -17.84 1.88
N VAL A 89 5.54 -16.88 2.61
CA VAL A 89 4.63 -15.85 2.05
C VAL A 89 5.09 -14.49 2.57
N PHE A 90 5.01 -13.48 1.70
CA PHE A 90 5.36 -12.13 2.11
C PHE A 90 4.49 -11.08 1.40
N MET A 91 4.31 -9.97 2.10
CA MET A 91 3.59 -8.81 1.58
C MET A 91 4.55 -7.82 0.93
N ILE A 92 4.19 -7.33 -0.27
CA ILE A 92 4.98 -6.34 -1.03
C ILE A 92 4.11 -5.19 -1.50
N ASP A 93 4.70 -4.01 -1.66
CA ASP A 93 4.06 -2.84 -2.26
C ASP A 93 3.71 -3.11 -3.74
N VAL A 94 2.63 -2.52 -4.24
CA VAL A 94 2.11 -2.67 -5.61
C VAL A 94 3.14 -2.40 -6.71
N VAL A 95 4.22 -1.70 -6.41
CA VAL A 95 5.31 -1.39 -7.35
C VAL A 95 6.38 -2.46 -7.45
N ASN A 96 6.36 -3.45 -6.56
CA ASN A 96 7.46 -4.42 -6.45
C ASN A 96 7.31 -5.72 -7.26
N PRO A 97 6.11 -6.17 -7.74
CA PRO A 97 6.00 -7.46 -8.40
C PRO A 97 6.99 -7.66 -9.56
N ALA A 98 7.18 -6.65 -10.42
CA ALA A 98 8.10 -6.74 -11.55
C ALA A 98 9.55 -6.96 -11.09
N GLN A 99 10.03 -6.16 -10.13
CA GLN A 99 11.40 -6.29 -9.59
C GLN A 99 11.62 -7.65 -8.94
N TYR A 100 10.69 -8.09 -8.10
CA TYR A 100 10.83 -9.34 -7.35
C TYR A 100 10.75 -10.57 -8.25
N TYR A 101 9.89 -10.52 -9.27
CA TYR A 101 9.80 -11.57 -10.28
C TYR A 101 11.08 -11.66 -11.10
N SER A 102 11.59 -10.55 -11.63
CA SER A 102 12.82 -10.50 -12.42
C SER A 102 14.07 -10.90 -11.62
N SER A 103 14.04 -10.68 -10.29
CA SER A 103 15.10 -11.14 -9.38
C SER A 103 15.01 -12.65 -9.05
N GLY A 104 13.97 -13.35 -9.49
CA GLY A 104 13.77 -14.77 -9.20
C GLY A 104 13.37 -15.05 -7.73
N TRP A 105 12.78 -14.07 -7.05
CA TRP A 105 12.39 -14.19 -5.64
C TRP A 105 10.97 -14.67 -5.41
N ILE A 106 10.12 -14.56 -6.44
CA ILE A 106 8.70 -14.92 -6.40
C ILE A 106 8.46 -16.24 -7.15
N GLU A 107 7.67 -17.11 -6.55
CA GLU A 107 7.06 -18.27 -7.22
C GLU A 107 5.91 -17.82 -8.11
N PRO A 108 5.94 -18.05 -9.42
CA PRO A 108 4.79 -17.78 -10.30
C PRO A 108 3.58 -18.62 -9.90
N LEU A 109 2.44 -17.97 -9.70
CA LEU A 109 1.25 -18.63 -9.15
C LEU A 109 0.39 -19.37 -10.19
N ASN A 110 0.71 -19.30 -11.49
CA ASN A 110 -0.08 -19.93 -12.55
C ASN A 110 -0.28 -21.44 -12.33
N ALA A 111 0.80 -22.17 -11.95
CA ALA A 111 0.72 -23.61 -11.71
C ALA A 111 -0.19 -23.98 -10.51
N HIS A 112 -0.42 -23.03 -9.59
CA HIS A 112 -1.20 -23.23 -8.38
C HIS A 112 -2.64 -22.73 -8.49
N LEU A 113 -2.86 -21.67 -9.28
CA LEU A 113 -4.12 -20.93 -9.29
C LEU A 113 -4.82 -20.90 -10.65
N GLY A 114 -4.10 -21.08 -11.75
CA GLY A 114 -4.60 -21.00 -13.11
C GLY A 114 -4.13 -19.76 -13.88
N GLU A 115 -4.80 -19.46 -14.98
CA GLU A 115 -4.38 -18.40 -15.90
C GLU A 115 -4.71 -17.00 -15.39
N PRO A 116 -3.83 -16.00 -15.64
CA PRO A 116 -4.00 -14.61 -15.16
C PRO A 116 -5.36 -14.01 -15.52
N ALA A 117 -5.83 -14.23 -16.75
CA ALA A 117 -7.09 -13.69 -17.23
C ALA A 117 -8.32 -14.17 -16.43
N GLN A 118 -8.25 -15.36 -15.83
CA GLN A 118 -9.32 -15.90 -14.99
C GLN A 118 -9.14 -15.52 -13.53
N VAL A 119 -7.92 -15.67 -13.01
CA VAL A 119 -7.63 -15.47 -11.59
C VAL A 119 -7.75 -14.00 -11.21
N LEU A 120 -7.31 -13.10 -12.10
CA LEU A 120 -7.24 -11.66 -11.80
C LEU A 120 -8.45 -10.85 -12.30
N ALA A 121 -9.35 -11.46 -13.08
CA ALA A 121 -10.56 -10.78 -13.61
C ALA A 121 -11.44 -10.09 -12.53
N PRO A 122 -11.61 -10.64 -11.31
CA PRO A 122 -12.46 -10.03 -10.30
C PRO A 122 -11.88 -8.76 -9.66
N TYR A 123 -10.57 -8.51 -9.81
CA TYR A 123 -9.90 -7.39 -9.16
C TYR A 123 -10.00 -6.10 -9.97
N LEU A 124 -9.81 -4.97 -9.32
CA LEU A 124 -9.65 -3.67 -9.98
C LEU A 124 -8.52 -3.75 -11.02
N PRO A 125 -8.73 -3.28 -12.27
CA PRO A 125 -7.79 -3.49 -13.37
C PRO A 125 -6.34 -3.04 -13.10
N VAL A 126 -6.17 -1.93 -12.36
CA VAL A 126 -4.85 -1.41 -12.01
C VAL A 126 -4.07 -2.38 -11.11
N TYR A 127 -4.76 -3.06 -10.18
CA TYR A 127 -4.14 -4.06 -9.29
C TYR A 127 -3.95 -5.40 -10.01
N ALA A 128 -4.88 -5.80 -10.87
CA ALA A 128 -4.72 -6.97 -11.72
C ALA A 128 -3.46 -6.85 -12.59
N SER A 129 -3.31 -5.73 -13.30
CA SER A 129 -2.17 -5.49 -14.21
C SER A 129 -0.82 -5.36 -13.48
N ALA A 130 -0.80 -4.81 -12.26
CA ALA A 130 0.41 -4.69 -11.45
C ALA A 130 1.00 -6.06 -11.06
N ASN A 131 0.15 -7.08 -10.96
CA ASN A 131 0.54 -8.41 -10.53
C ASN A 131 0.82 -9.40 -11.68
N VAL A 132 0.79 -8.93 -12.93
CA VAL A 132 1.20 -9.73 -14.10
C VAL A 132 2.55 -9.26 -14.61
N VAL A 133 3.50 -10.20 -14.66
CA VAL A 133 4.84 -9.97 -15.21
C VAL A 133 5.12 -11.13 -16.17
N ASP A 134 5.49 -10.81 -17.42
CA ASP A 134 5.77 -11.80 -18.48
C ASP A 134 4.69 -12.88 -18.62
N GLY A 135 3.41 -12.49 -18.50
CA GLY A 135 2.27 -13.41 -18.58
C GLY A 135 2.12 -14.34 -17.36
N LYS A 136 2.84 -14.09 -16.28
CA LYS A 136 2.75 -14.86 -15.03
C LYS A 136 2.12 -14.04 -13.92
N ILE A 137 1.38 -14.73 -13.05
CA ILE A 137 0.86 -14.13 -11.80
C ILE A 137 2.01 -14.10 -10.81
N ALA A 138 2.58 -12.92 -10.59
CA ALA A 138 3.67 -12.71 -9.65
C ALA A 138 3.16 -12.64 -8.19
N ALA A 139 1.97 -12.07 -7.97
CA ALA A 139 1.37 -11.92 -6.65
C ALA A 139 -0.14 -11.78 -6.77
N LEU A 140 -0.87 -11.84 -5.65
CA LEU A 140 -2.31 -11.51 -5.61
C LEU A 140 -2.54 -10.23 -4.80
N PRO A 141 -3.48 -9.35 -5.22
CA PRO A 141 -3.82 -8.14 -4.48
C PRO A 141 -4.33 -8.45 -3.07
N ALA A 142 -3.76 -7.82 -2.05
CA ALA A 142 -4.22 -7.91 -0.67
C ALA A 142 -5.25 -6.81 -0.36
N PHE A 143 -4.86 -5.56 -0.52
CA PHE A 143 -5.73 -4.41 -0.41
C PHE A 143 -5.21 -3.26 -1.28
N ALA A 144 -6.14 -2.44 -1.73
CA ALA A 144 -5.88 -1.21 -2.47
C ALA A 144 -5.46 -0.09 -1.53
N ASP A 145 -4.79 0.90 -2.05
CA ASP A 145 -4.56 2.17 -1.38
C ASP A 145 -4.43 3.29 -2.40
N SER A 146 -4.65 4.51 -1.95
CA SER A 146 -4.47 5.71 -2.75
C SER A 146 -4.20 6.90 -1.83
N MET A 147 -3.55 7.93 -2.34
CA MET A 147 -3.40 9.17 -1.61
C MET A 147 -4.66 10.03 -1.71
N PHE A 148 -5.06 10.61 -0.59
CA PHE A 148 -6.20 11.52 -0.46
C PHE A 148 -5.75 12.81 0.22
N MET A 149 -6.51 13.88 -0.04
CA MET A 149 -6.46 15.06 0.79
C MET A 149 -7.45 14.91 1.94
N TYR A 150 -6.93 14.74 3.14
CA TYR A 150 -7.68 14.85 4.39
C TYR A 150 -7.76 16.31 4.81
N TYR A 151 -8.89 16.73 5.34
CA TYR A 151 -9.07 18.10 5.77
C TYR A 151 -9.95 18.23 7.02
N ARG A 152 -9.75 19.28 7.76
CA ARG A 152 -10.56 19.67 8.91
C ARG A 152 -11.85 20.31 8.42
N LYS A 153 -12.92 19.48 8.23
CA LYS A 153 -14.21 19.97 7.75
C LYS A 153 -14.85 21.00 8.67
N ASP A 154 -14.62 20.88 9.98
CA ASP A 154 -15.07 21.85 10.99
C ASP A 154 -14.45 23.24 10.78
N LEU A 155 -13.16 23.30 10.45
CA LEU A 155 -12.48 24.58 10.19
C LEU A 155 -12.95 25.20 8.87
N LEU A 156 -13.10 24.40 7.80
CA LEU A 156 -13.62 24.92 6.54
C LEU A 156 -15.04 25.46 6.71
N GLN A 157 -15.91 24.73 7.42
CA GLN A 157 -17.28 25.16 7.72
C GLN A 157 -17.32 26.42 8.59
N LYS A 158 -16.52 26.48 9.66
CA LYS A 158 -16.42 27.64 10.58
C LYS A 158 -16.07 28.92 9.84
N HIS A 159 -15.18 28.83 8.83
CA HIS A 159 -14.68 29.99 8.09
C HIS A 159 -15.36 30.22 6.73
N GLY A 160 -16.40 29.44 6.40
CA GLY A 160 -17.14 29.56 5.14
C GLY A 160 -16.25 29.34 3.91
N ILE A 161 -15.37 28.31 3.97
CA ILE A 161 -14.43 27.98 2.90
C ILE A 161 -14.88 26.70 2.23
N ALA A 162 -15.00 26.73 0.90
CA ALA A 162 -15.26 25.55 0.09
C ALA A 162 -13.99 24.66 -0.02
N GLU A 163 -14.17 23.39 -0.35
CA GLU A 163 -13.06 22.48 -0.62
C GLU A 163 -12.20 23.01 -1.78
N PRO A 164 -10.88 23.24 -1.56
CA PRO A 164 -10.00 23.77 -2.58
C PRO A 164 -9.75 22.76 -3.70
N LYS A 165 -9.85 23.20 -4.93
CA LYS A 165 -9.64 22.40 -6.16
C LYS A 165 -8.25 22.55 -6.74
N THR A 166 -7.55 23.62 -6.39
CA THR A 166 -6.19 23.91 -6.85
C THR A 166 -5.25 24.16 -5.67
N TRP A 167 -3.94 24.01 -5.89
CA TRP A 167 -2.93 24.30 -4.85
C TRP A 167 -2.96 25.77 -4.42
N ASP A 168 -3.28 26.69 -5.33
CA ASP A 168 -3.42 28.11 -5.02
C ASP A 168 -4.63 28.38 -4.12
N GLU A 169 -5.76 27.73 -4.39
CA GLU A 169 -6.96 27.80 -3.54
C GLU A 169 -6.68 27.20 -2.15
N LEU A 170 -5.95 26.06 -2.09
CA LEU A 170 -5.53 25.47 -0.81
C LEU A 170 -4.63 26.41 -0.02
N ALA A 171 -3.68 27.08 -0.68
CA ALA A 171 -2.81 28.06 -0.04
C ALA A 171 -3.62 29.23 0.52
N ALA A 172 -4.58 29.75 -0.26
CA ALA A 172 -5.44 30.86 0.17
C ALA A 172 -6.33 30.44 1.36
N ALA A 173 -6.96 29.26 1.28
CA ALA A 173 -7.78 28.68 2.33
C ALA A 173 -6.97 28.49 3.63
N SER A 174 -5.78 27.90 3.51
CA SER A 174 -4.88 27.71 4.65
C SER A 174 -4.53 29.03 5.34
N ARG A 175 -4.05 30.03 4.59
CA ARG A 175 -3.70 31.34 5.16
C ARG A 175 -4.87 32.02 5.86
N LYS A 176 -6.08 31.97 5.27
CA LYS A 176 -7.29 32.52 5.87
C LYS A 176 -7.60 31.85 7.20
N ILE A 177 -7.54 30.52 7.26
CA ILE A 177 -7.80 29.76 8.50
C ILE A 177 -6.72 30.05 9.54
N LEU A 178 -5.45 29.97 9.18
CA LEU A 178 -4.33 30.20 10.09
C LEU A 178 -4.41 31.59 10.74
N ALA A 179 -4.69 32.62 9.94
CA ALA A 179 -4.84 33.98 10.44
C ALA A 179 -6.05 34.13 11.38
N ALA A 180 -7.18 33.48 11.06
CA ALA A 180 -8.40 33.57 11.85
C ALA A 180 -8.33 32.77 13.17
N GLU A 181 -7.66 31.60 13.15
CA GLU A 181 -7.48 30.78 14.36
C GLU A 181 -6.42 31.36 15.32
N GLY A 182 -5.43 32.12 14.83
CA GLY A 182 -4.38 32.73 15.62
C GLY A 182 -3.54 31.74 16.43
N ASN A 183 -3.59 30.47 16.09
CA ASN A 183 -2.86 29.40 16.76
C ASN A 183 -1.50 29.15 16.07
N PRO A 184 -0.36 29.51 16.69
CA PRO A 184 0.95 29.37 16.07
C PRO A 184 1.39 27.89 15.85
N ALA A 185 0.74 26.94 16.54
CA ALA A 185 1.00 25.51 16.36
C ALA A 185 0.22 24.91 15.18
N LEU A 186 -0.80 25.60 14.65
CA LEU A 186 -1.58 25.14 13.52
C LEU A 186 -0.84 25.45 12.21
N GLN A 187 -0.78 24.46 11.32
CA GLN A 187 -0.20 24.57 9.99
C GLN A 187 -1.27 24.32 8.90
N GLY A 188 -1.02 24.84 7.70
CA GLY A 188 -1.95 24.68 6.60
C GLY A 188 -1.96 23.29 6.02
N LEU A 189 -0.79 22.73 5.68
CA LEU A 189 -0.66 21.45 4.98
C LEU A 189 0.52 20.63 5.51
N SER A 190 0.29 19.34 5.68
CA SER A 190 1.33 18.32 5.92
C SER A 190 1.40 17.33 4.77
N ILE A 191 2.62 17.05 4.29
CA ILE A 191 2.92 16.09 3.21
C ILE A 191 4.12 15.22 3.58
N GLN A 192 4.34 14.14 2.84
CA GLN A 192 5.48 13.24 3.01
C GLN A 192 6.69 13.77 2.24
N GLY A 193 7.56 14.54 2.91
CA GLY A 193 8.73 15.15 2.30
C GLY A 193 10.07 14.46 2.61
N ALA A 194 10.12 13.58 3.63
CA ALA A 194 11.30 12.80 3.95
C ALA A 194 11.67 11.83 2.81
N PRO A 195 12.93 11.36 2.69
CA PRO A 195 13.37 10.49 1.60
C PRO A 195 12.84 9.06 1.77
N ILE A 196 11.53 8.91 1.87
CA ILE A 196 10.75 7.69 1.95
C ILE A 196 9.95 7.47 0.65
N GLU A 197 9.37 6.29 0.47
CA GLU A 197 8.58 5.95 -0.73
C GLU A 197 7.47 6.98 -1.03
N GLY A 198 6.86 7.56 0.00
CA GLY A 198 5.86 8.62 -0.16
C GLY A 198 6.36 9.86 -0.90
N ALA A 199 7.66 10.17 -0.84
CA ALA A 199 8.24 11.30 -1.57
C ALA A 199 8.28 11.08 -3.10
N VAL A 200 8.23 9.82 -3.57
CA VAL A 200 8.02 9.51 -4.98
C VAL A 200 6.66 10.04 -5.42
N CYS A 201 5.61 9.76 -4.64
CA CYS A 201 4.28 10.30 -4.93
C CYS A 201 4.23 11.82 -4.78
N THR A 202 4.87 12.38 -3.74
CA THR A 202 4.98 13.85 -3.57
C THR A 202 5.56 14.52 -4.82
N PHE A 203 6.56 13.93 -5.47
CA PHE A 203 7.08 14.40 -6.76
C PHE A 203 6.03 14.28 -7.88
N LEU A 204 5.36 13.13 -7.97
CA LEU A 204 4.49 12.79 -9.10
C LEU A 204 3.14 13.50 -9.07
N LEU A 205 2.57 13.82 -7.90
CA LEU A 205 1.25 14.44 -7.79
C LEU A 205 1.11 15.74 -8.58
N PRO A 206 1.93 16.79 -8.36
CA PRO A 206 1.84 18.02 -9.13
C PRO A 206 2.31 17.84 -10.59
N TYR A 207 3.18 16.89 -10.86
CA TYR A 207 3.62 16.54 -12.20
C TYR A 207 2.46 15.97 -13.03
N TRP A 208 1.80 14.93 -12.53
CA TRP A 208 0.66 14.30 -13.20
C TRP A 208 -0.53 15.23 -13.35
N SER A 209 -0.75 16.13 -12.39
CA SER A 209 -1.88 17.06 -12.45
C SER A 209 -1.76 18.08 -13.59
N GLN A 210 -0.59 18.22 -14.20
CA GLN A 210 -0.34 18.99 -15.40
C GLN A 210 -0.61 18.20 -16.70
N GLY A 211 -1.19 16.99 -16.59
CA GLY A 211 -1.46 16.12 -17.74
C GLY A 211 -0.22 15.44 -18.31
N LYS A 212 0.87 15.37 -17.53
CA LYS A 212 2.11 14.71 -17.93
C LYS A 212 2.14 13.27 -17.46
N GLU A 213 2.77 12.40 -18.27
CA GLU A 213 3.04 11.01 -17.92
C GLU A 213 4.53 10.82 -17.71
N PHE A 214 4.87 10.00 -16.72
CA PHE A 214 6.28 9.70 -16.40
C PHE A 214 6.88 8.68 -17.37
N ASN A 215 6.06 7.78 -17.86
CA ASN A 215 6.42 6.76 -18.86
C ASN A 215 5.45 6.82 -20.04
N ASP A 216 5.95 6.48 -21.21
CA ASP A 216 5.11 6.20 -22.38
C ASP A 216 4.47 4.79 -22.28
N ALA A 217 3.67 4.44 -23.30
CA ALA A 217 3.00 3.14 -23.35
C ALA A 217 3.98 1.94 -23.42
N ALA A 218 5.21 2.15 -23.85
CA ALA A 218 6.27 1.15 -23.88
C ALA A 218 7.06 1.07 -22.56
N GLY A 219 6.71 1.90 -21.56
CA GLY A 219 7.40 1.96 -20.26
C GLY A 219 8.66 2.83 -20.25
N LYS A 220 9.00 3.47 -21.37
CA LYS A 220 10.15 4.35 -21.47
C LYS A 220 9.88 5.68 -20.76
N MET A 221 10.85 6.17 -20.00
CA MET A 221 10.75 7.46 -19.30
C MET A 221 10.58 8.63 -20.26
N THR A 222 9.58 9.47 -20.00
CA THR A 222 9.21 10.65 -20.79
C THR A 222 9.16 11.93 -19.94
N LEU A 223 10.08 12.08 -18.99
CA LEU A 223 10.08 13.19 -18.03
C LEU A 223 10.09 14.55 -18.71
N ASP A 224 9.00 15.31 -18.54
CA ASP A 224 8.93 16.74 -18.91
C ASP A 224 9.57 17.56 -17.77
N LYS A 225 10.78 18.04 -18.02
CA LYS A 225 11.59 18.75 -17.02
C LYS A 225 10.94 20.05 -16.53
N ALA A 226 10.29 20.79 -17.42
CA ALA A 226 9.63 22.04 -17.05
C ALA A 226 8.44 21.80 -16.12
N ALA A 227 7.62 20.79 -16.43
CA ALA A 227 6.49 20.40 -15.59
C ALA A 227 6.96 19.84 -14.24
N ALA A 228 8.03 19.05 -14.21
CA ALA A 228 8.60 18.50 -13.00
C ALA A 228 9.16 19.60 -12.08
N ALA A 229 9.94 20.55 -12.65
CA ALA A 229 10.47 21.68 -11.89
C ALA A 229 9.35 22.59 -11.34
N LYS A 230 8.29 22.83 -12.15
CA LYS A 230 7.11 23.58 -11.70
C LYS A 230 6.38 22.87 -10.56
N GLY A 231 6.27 21.54 -10.61
CA GLY A 231 5.69 20.75 -9.51
C GLY A 231 6.47 20.89 -8.21
N LEU A 232 7.80 20.74 -8.24
CA LEU A 232 8.66 20.94 -7.08
C LEU A 232 8.61 22.37 -6.56
N GLN A 233 8.58 23.37 -7.47
CA GLN A 233 8.45 24.79 -7.09
C GLN A 233 7.13 25.07 -6.35
N THR A 234 6.04 24.37 -6.70
CA THR A 234 4.75 24.51 -5.99
C THR A 234 4.90 24.17 -4.51
N TRP A 235 5.58 23.06 -4.18
CA TRP A 235 5.83 22.71 -2.79
C TRP A 235 6.66 23.75 -2.06
N LEU A 236 7.75 24.23 -2.67
CA LEU A 236 8.58 25.29 -2.07
C LEU A 236 7.80 26.59 -1.85
N SER A 237 6.93 26.93 -2.79
CA SER A 237 6.05 28.11 -2.65
C SER A 237 5.10 27.99 -1.47
N LEU A 238 4.54 26.79 -1.19
CA LEU A 238 3.70 26.56 -0.01
C LEU A 238 4.48 26.68 1.30
N VAL A 239 5.76 26.29 1.32
CA VAL A 239 6.65 26.55 2.47
C VAL A 239 6.91 28.05 2.64
N ASP A 240 7.23 28.76 1.56
CA ASP A 240 7.52 30.21 1.61
C ASP A 240 6.30 31.04 2.04
N GLN A 241 5.11 30.59 1.70
CA GLN A 241 3.84 31.19 2.10
C GLN A 241 3.43 30.83 3.56
N GLY A 242 4.22 30.04 4.28
CA GLY A 242 3.90 29.59 5.64
C GLY A 242 2.74 28.59 5.72
N VAL A 243 2.35 27.99 4.59
CA VAL A 243 1.31 26.95 4.54
C VAL A 243 1.85 25.60 5.02
N MET A 244 3.11 25.30 4.71
CA MET A 244 3.83 24.12 5.19
C MET A 244 5.01 24.54 6.08
N LYS A 245 5.41 23.65 6.97
CA LYS A 245 6.58 23.86 7.84
C LYS A 245 7.89 23.82 7.05
N LYS A 246 8.91 24.55 7.55
CA LYS A 246 10.22 24.66 6.89
C LYS A 246 10.98 23.34 6.82
N ASN A 247 10.83 22.47 7.83
CA ASN A 247 11.48 21.16 7.89
C ASN A 247 10.63 20.03 7.26
N ILE A 248 9.84 20.36 6.24
CA ILE A 248 8.96 19.39 5.54
C ILE A 248 9.73 18.18 4.99
N ALA A 249 11.01 18.35 4.65
CA ALA A 249 11.89 17.28 4.17
C ALA A 249 12.19 16.18 5.22
N GLU A 250 11.78 16.36 6.46
CA GLU A 250 11.93 15.36 7.54
C GLU A 250 10.64 14.57 7.79
N VAL A 251 9.51 15.02 7.22
CA VAL A 251 8.16 14.49 7.50
C VAL A 251 7.93 13.17 6.80
N LYS A 252 7.66 12.14 7.60
CA LYS A 252 7.33 10.78 7.15
C LYS A 252 5.82 10.54 7.15
N THR A 253 5.40 9.39 6.62
CA THR A 253 3.98 8.99 6.61
C THR A 253 3.34 9.00 8.00
N GLY A 254 4.05 8.49 9.02
CA GLY A 254 3.55 8.48 10.39
C GLY A 254 3.44 9.88 11.00
N ASP A 255 4.32 10.79 10.62
CA ASP A 255 4.29 12.17 11.11
C ASP A 255 3.07 12.92 10.61
N THR A 256 2.71 12.78 9.31
CA THR A 256 1.48 13.38 8.76
C THR A 256 0.22 12.82 9.43
N VAL A 257 0.20 11.52 9.80
CA VAL A 257 -0.89 10.95 10.60
C VAL A 257 -0.97 11.61 11.97
N ASN A 258 0.16 11.68 12.68
CA ASN A 258 0.20 12.22 14.04
C ASN A 258 -0.15 13.71 14.08
N GLU A 259 0.37 14.51 13.16
CA GLU A 259 0.08 15.95 13.05
C GLU A 259 -1.41 16.20 12.80
N PHE A 260 -2.02 15.46 11.87
CA PHE A 260 -3.45 15.62 11.58
C PHE A 260 -4.32 15.09 12.72
N LYS A 261 -4.00 13.93 13.27
CA LYS A 261 -4.69 13.33 14.42
C LYS A 261 -4.68 14.23 15.66
N ALA A 262 -3.57 14.92 15.89
CA ALA A 262 -3.43 15.91 16.97
C ALA A 262 -4.14 17.25 16.69
N GLY A 263 -4.74 17.44 15.51
CA GLY A 263 -5.39 18.68 15.13
C GLY A 263 -4.43 19.84 14.81
N GLN A 264 -3.17 19.53 14.53
CA GLN A 264 -2.10 20.51 14.29
C GLN A 264 -2.01 20.97 12.83
N VAL A 265 -2.81 20.40 11.92
CA VAL A 265 -2.83 20.80 10.52
C VAL A 265 -4.27 20.88 10.00
N VAL A 266 -4.51 21.79 9.05
CA VAL A 266 -5.81 21.95 8.39
C VAL A 266 -6.00 20.88 7.32
N PHE A 267 -4.95 20.62 6.53
CA PHE A 267 -4.92 19.65 5.44
C PHE A 267 -3.75 18.67 5.59
N ALA A 268 -3.96 17.41 5.20
CA ALA A 268 -2.88 16.43 5.14
C ALA A 268 -3.04 15.54 3.91
N ILE A 269 -1.94 15.28 3.20
CA ILE A 269 -1.89 14.23 2.18
C ILE A 269 -1.46 12.94 2.85
N ASN A 270 -2.32 11.93 2.81
CA ASN A 270 -2.00 10.62 3.33
C ASN A 270 -2.77 9.51 2.59
N TRP A 271 -2.42 8.28 2.88
CA TRP A 271 -3.01 7.07 2.33
C TRP A 271 -4.37 6.74 2.95
N GLY A 272 -5.16 5.88 2.32
CA GLY A 272 -6.50 5.51 2.75
C GLY A 272 -6.57 4.95 4.18
N PHE A 273 -5.55 4.20 4.63
CA PHE A 273 -5.49 3.65 5.99
C PHE A 273 -5.54 4.73 7.10
N ALA A 274 -5.15 5.97 6.78
CA ALA A 274 -5.11 7.05 7.76
C ALA A 274 -6.51 7.42 8.28
N TRP A 275 -7.56 7.15 7.51
CA TRP A 275 -8.94 7.36 7.95
C TRP A 275 -9.24 6.64 9.27
N ASP A 276 -8.88 5.35 9.37
CA ASP A 276 -9.09 4.56 10.58
C ASP A 276 -8.34 5.17 11.79
N ARG A 277 -7.13 5.69 11.57
CA ARG A 277 -6.35 6.37 12.61
C ARG A 277 -7.01 7.66 13.08
N PHE A 278 -7.58 8.43 12.16
CA PHE A 278 -8.23 9.70 12.48
C PHE A 278 -9.57 9.51 13.17
N GLN A 279 -10.32 8.45 12.85
CA GLN A 279 -11.66 8.21 13.39
C GLN A 279 -11.68 7.22 14.56
N GLY A 280 -10.75 6.27 14.61
CA GLY A 280 -10.76 5.15 15.56
C GLY A 280 -9.76 5.27 16.71
N ASP A 281 -8.63 5.95 16.53
CA ASP A 281 -7.61 6.05 17.59
C ASP A 281 -8.14 6.88 18.77
N LYS A 282 -7.96 6.36 19.99
CA LYS A 282 -8.44 7.02 21.22
C LYS A 282 -7.80 8.38 21.48
N ASP A 283 -6.58 8.61 21.00
CA ASP A 283 -5.83 9.85 21.11
C ASP A 283 -6.08 10.82 19.94
N SER A 284 -7.01 10.48 19.02
CA SER A 284 -7.38 11.38 17.95
C SER A 284 -8.28 12.50 18.43
N THR A 285 -7.83 13.73 18.23
CA THR A 285 -8.59 14.94 18.58
C THR A 285 -9.54 15.39 17.46
N VAL A 286 -9.49 14.71 16.29
CA VAL A 286 -10.22 15.10 15.08
C VAL A 286 -11.38 14.16 14.71
N GLN A 287 -11.73 13.22 15.59
CA GLN A 287 -12.84 12.30 15.38
C GLN A 287 -14.14 13.06 15.02
N GLY A 288 -14.83 12.62 13.99
CA GLY A 288 -16.03 13.27 13.48
C GLY A 288 -15.81 14.60 12.73
N ARG A 289 -14.57 15.14 12.69
CA ARG A 289 -14.23 16.43 12.07
C ARG A 289 -13.46 16.30 10.77
N VAL A 290 -13.23 15.08 10.29
CA VAL A 290 -12.43 14.78 9.11
C VAL A 290 -13.31 14.76 7.87
N GLY A 291 -12.85 15.44 6.82
CA GLY A 291 -13.32 15.28 5.45
C GLY A 291 -12.23 14.67 4.58
N VAL A 292 -12.63 14.08 3.47
CA VAL A 292 -11.75 13.53 2.45
C VAL A 292 -12.17 14.10 1.11
N MET A 293 -11.21 14.55 0.32
CA MET A 293 -11.45 15.08 -1.03
C MET A 293 -10.35 14.64 -2.01
N PRO A 294 -10.58 14.72 -3.32
CA PRO A 294 -9.52 14.57 -4.31
C PRO A 294 -8.39 15.57 -4.06
N LEU A 295 -7.17 15.18 -4.45
CA LEU A 295 -6.02 16.08 -4.34
C LEU A 295 -6.21 17.32 -5.24
N PRO A 296 -5.82 18.51 -4.78
CA PRO A 296 -5.85 19.73 -5.60
C PRO A 296 -4.99 19.59 -6.86
N ALA A 297 -5.39 20.26 -7.92
CA ALA A 297 -4.67 20.27 -9.18
C ALA A 297 -3.75 21.49 -9.30
N MET A 298 -2.78 21.43 -10.22
CA MET A 298 -2.12 22.62 -10.75
C MET A 298 -3.13 23.45 -11.54
N ALA A 299 -2.93 24.77 -11.58
CA ALA A 299 -3.81 25.66 -12.34
C ALA A 299 -3.93 25.21 -13.80
N GLY A 300 -5.18 25.05 -14.28
CA GLY A 300 -5.49 24.52 -15.61
C GLY A 300 -5.28 23.02 -15.78
N GLY A 301 -4.92 22.30 -14.70
CA GLY A 301 -4.72 20.85 -14.69
C GLY A 301 -5.91 20.07 -14.18
N ARG A 302 -5.66 18.80 -13.81
CA ARG A 302 -6.65 17.88 -13.27
C ARG A 302 -6.12 17.26 -11.98
N SER A 303 -7.04 16.92 -11.05
CA SER A 303 -6.66 16.11 -9.89
C SER A 303 -6.00 14.82 -10.33
N ALA A 304 -4.93 14.45 -9.67
CA ALA A 304 -4.23 13.19 -9.86
C ALA A 304 -3.86 12.62 -8.49
N THR A 305 -3.97 11.31 -8.35
CA THR A 305 -3.57 10.62 -7.13
C THR A 305 -2.58 9.49 -7.41
N CYS A 306 -1.79 9.17 -6.41
CA CYS A 306 -0.83 8.08 -6.44
C CYS A 306 -1.49 6.80 -5.91
N ILE A 307 -1.48 5.74 -6.74
CA ILE A 307 -1.90 4.41 -6.30
C ILE A 307 -0.83 3.80 -5.40
N GLY A 308 -1.28 3.32 -4.26
CA GLY A 308 -0.59 2.43 -3.36
C GLY A 308 -1.25 1.06 -3.32
N GLY A 309 -1.03 0.34 -2.24
CA GLY A 309 -1.64 -0.96 -1.99
C GLY A 309 -0.60 -2.07 -1.89
N TRP A 310 -1.06 -3.21 -1.38
CA TRP A 310 -0.18 -4.30 -0.99
C TRP A 310 -0.61 -5.60 -1.65
N GLN A 311 0.36 -6.47 -1.88
CA GLN A 311 0.21 -7.71 -2.62
C GLN A 311 0.78 -8.86 -1.81
N TRP A 312 0.15 -10.03 -1.86
CA TRP A 312 0.65 -11.27 -1.30
C TRP A 312 1.44 -12.05 -2.34
N ALA A 313 2.68 -12.37 -2.05
CA ALA A 313 3.55 -13.19 -2.90
C ALA A 313 4.03 -14.45 -2.17
N VAL A 314 4.33 -15.49 -2.93
CA VAL A 314 4.95 -16.73 -2.45
C VAL A 314 6.44 -16.69 -2.75
N SER A 315 7.26 -17.06 -1.78
CA SER A 315 8.72 -17.14 -1.97
C SER A 315 9.09 -18.26 -2.96
N ALA A 316 9.95 -17.93 -3.93
CA ALA A 316 10.52 -18.94 -4.83
C ALA A 316 11.34 -20.01 -4.08
N PHE A 317 11.79 -19.69 -2.87
CA PHE A 317 12.62 -20.58 -2.02
C PHE A 317 11.80 -21.37 -1.00
N SER A 318 10.49 -21.11 -0.91
CA SER A 318 9.59 -21.90 -0.05
C SER A 318 9.60 -23.37 -0.44
N LYS A 319 9.64 -24.22 0.56
CA LYS A 319 9.48 -25.68 0.42
C LYS A 319 8.00 -26.12 0.48
N ARG A 320 7.07 -25.17 0.67
CA ARG A 320 5.63 -25.37 0.90
C ARG A 320 4.80 -24.53 -0.08
N LYS A 321 5.25 -24.44 -1.33
CA LYS A 321 4.69 -23.51 -2.34
C LYS A 321 3.19 -23.71 -2.58
N ALA A 322 2.72 -24.95 -2.61
CA ALA A 322 1.31 -25.26 -2.81
C ALA A 322 0.43 -24.78 -1.64
N GLU A 323 0.87 -25.00 -0.41
CA GLU A 323 0.19 -24.56 0.81
C GLU A 323 0.25 -23.04 0.93
N ALA A 324 1.40 -22.44 0.62
CA ALA A 324 1.58 -20.99 0.58
C ALA A 324 0.64 -20.33 -0.45
N ALA A 325 0.50 -20.91 -1.65
CA ALA A 325 -0.41 -20.40 -2.68
C ALA A 325 -1.89 -20.49 -2.24
N LYS A 326 -2.29 -21.54 -1.52
CA LYS A 326 -3.64 -21.64 -0.93
C LYS A 326 -3.89 -20.54 0.10
N LEU A 327 -2.91 -20.28 0.97
CA LEU A 327 -2.99 -19.17 1.94
C LEU A 327 -3.11 -17.83 1.22
N VAL A 328 -2.26 -17.56 0.24
CA VAL A 328 -2.31 -16.31 -0.55
C VAL A 328 -3.67 -16.12 -1.22
N ARG A 329 -4.24 -17.19 -1.80
CA ARG A 329 -5.59 -17.15 -2.38
C ARG A 329 -6.66 -16.78 -1.34
N PHE A 330 -6.59 -17.35 -0.13
CA PHE A 330 -7.52 -17.01 0.96
C PHE A 330 -7.35 -15.56 1.39
N MET A 331 -6.12 -15.11 1.62
CA MET A 331 -5.82 -13.74 2.05
C MET A 331 -6.18 -12.67 1.01
N SER A 332 -6.32 -13.07 -0.25
CA SER A 332 -6.75 -12.22 -1.37
C SER A 332 -8.21 -12.49 -1.78
N SER A 333 -9.01 -13.12 -0.94
CA SER A 333 -10.42 -13.42 -1.23
C SER A 333 -11.33 -12.21 -1.01
N PRO A 334 -12.55 -12.20 -1.61
CA PRO A 334 -13.55 -11.17 -1.32
C PRO A 334 -13.91 -11.07 0.17
N GLU A 335 -13.93 -12.20 0.89
CA GLU A 335 -14.21 -12.25 2.33
C GLU A 335 -13.10 -11.53 3.12
N ALA A 336 -11.84 -11.82 2.81
CA ALA A 336 -10.70 -11.16 3.44
C ALA A 336 -10.71 -9.65 3.14
N ALA A 337 -10.97 -9.25 1.89
CA ALA A 337 -11.08 -7.86 1.50
C ALA A 337 -12.20 -7.11 2.25
N LYS A 338 -13.38 -7.72 2.36
CA LYS A 338 -14.51 -7.16 3.13
C LYS A 338 -14.18 -7.03 4.61
N PHE A 339 -13.56 -8.04 5.20
CA PHE A 339 -13.13 -7.99 6.60
C PHE A 339 -12.13 -6.85 6.86
N LEU A 340 -11.11 -6.72 6.01
CA LEU A 340 -10.10 -5.67 6.12
C LEU A 340 -10.70 -4.27 5.92
N ALA A 341 -11.65 -4.14 5.00
CA ALA A 341 -12.39 -2.89 4.77
C ALA A 341 -13.16 -2.47 6.03
N ILE A 342 -13.98 -3.35 6.60
CA ILE A 342 -14.83 -3.04 7.75
C ILE A 342 -14.01 -2.81 9.03
N LYS A 343 -12.97 -3.61 9.27
CA LYS A 343 -12.21 -3.61 10.53
C LYS A 343 -11.03 -2.64 10.56
N GLY A 344 -10.49 -2.27 9.39
CA GLY A 344 -9.27 -1.48 9.30
C GLY A 344 -9.35 -0.33 8.30
N SER A 345 -10.51 -0.09 7.67
CA SER A 345 -10.66 0.86 6.56
C SER A 345 -9.60 0.66 5.46
N LEU A 346 -9.08 -0.58 5.30
CA LEU A 346 -8.21 -0.92 4.20
C LEU A 346 -9.04 -1.05 2.93
N MET A 347 -8.66 -0.32 1.90
CA MET A 347 -9.46 -0.19 0.68
C MET A 347 -9.53 -1.51 -0.07
N PRO A 348 -10.73 -1.97 -0.47
CA PRO A 348 -10.86 -3.26 -1.15
C PRO A 348 -10.35 -3.23 -2.58
N VAL A 349 -9.83 -4.36 -3.03
CA VAL A 349 -9.36 -4.58 -4.40
C VAL A 349 -10.45 -5.09 -5.35
N TYR A 350 -11.66 -5.31 -4.84
CA TYR A 350 -12.82 -5.76 -5.57
C TYR A 350 -13.81 -4.61 -5.78
N PRO A 351 -14.20 -4.30 -7.04
CA PRO A 351 -15.14 -3.18 -7.32
C PRO A 351 -16.44 -3.27 -6.53
N GLY A 352 -17.04 -4.46 -6.45
CA GLY A 352 -18.32 -4.68 -5.77
C GLY A 352 -18.30 -4.41 -4.25
N THR A 353 -17.12 -4.48 -3.62
CA THR A 353 -17.01 -4.24 -2.17
C THR A 353 -17.24 -2.78 -1.80
N TYR A 354 -17.00 -1.84 -2.71
CA TYR A 354 -17.27 -0.40 -2.47
C TYR A 354 -18.74 -0.04 -2.39
N THR A 355 -19.61 -0.91 -2.90
CA THR A 355 -21.08 -0.76 -2.87
C THR A 355 -21.77 -1.79 -1.97
N ASP A 356 -21.00 -2.64 -1.29
CA ASP A 356 -21.53 -3.59 -0.30
C ASP A 356 -22.15 -2.83 0.88
N ALA A 357 -23.38 -3.18 1.24
CA ALA A 357 -24.15 -2.44 2.24
C ALA A 357 -23.48 -2.40 3.62
N GLU A 358 -22.87 -3.49 4.06
CA GLU A 358 -22.17 -3.55 5.35
C GLU A 358 -20.90 -2.73 5.33
N VAL A 359 -20.16 -2.74 4.19
CA VAL A 359 -18.96 -1.93 4.01
C VAL A 359 -19.30 -0.45 3.99
N VAL A 360 -20.31 -0.04 3.21
CA VAL A 360 -20.77 1.36 3.13
C VAL A 360 -21.27 1.86 4.48
N GLN A 361 -21.95 1.00 5.26
CA GLN A 361 -22.39 1.34 6.62
C GLN A 361 -21.19 1.54 7.57
N ALA A 362 -20.19 0.66 7.50
CA ALA A 362 -19.01 0.72 8.38
C ALA A 362 -18.03 1.84 7.97
N VAL A 363 -17.87 2.07 6.67
CA VAL A 363 -16.88 3.00 6.09
C VAL A 363 -17.56 3.86 4.99
N PRO A 364 -18.42 4.80 5.34
CA PRO A 364 -19.29 5.53 4.39
C PRO A 364 -18.53 6.26 3.28
N TRP A 365 -17.31 6.73 3.53
CA TRP A 365 -16.52 7.47 2.56
C TRP A 365 -15.97 6.61 1.40
N PHE A 366 -16.00 5.28 1.52
CA PHE A 366 -15.48 4.39 0.47
C PHE A 366 -16.20 4.54 -0.87
N LYS A 367 -17.49 4.84 -0.88
CA LYS A 367 -18.21 5.06 -2.14
C LYS A 367 -17.70 6.28 -2.92
N ASP A 368 -17.22 7.30 -2.21
CA ASP A 368 -16.61 8.49 -2.82
C ASP A 368 -15.13 8.22 -3.19
N ALA A 369 -14.44 7.40 -2.41
CA ALA A 369 -13.08 6.98 -2.65
C ALA A 369 -12.91 6.10 -3.90
N ALA A 370 -13.92 5.31 -4.26
CA ALA A 370 -13.85 4.39 -5.40
C ALA A 370 -13.43 5.10 -6.71
N ALA A 371 -14.02 6.26 -7.01
CA ALA A 371 -13.70 7.04 -8.20
C ALA A 371 -12.24 7.53 -8.19
N VAL A 372 -11.72 7.91 -7.02
CA VAL A 372 -10.33 8.35 -6.85
C VAL A 372 -9.37 7.18 -7.09
N VAL A 373 -9.66 6.00 -6.54
CA VAL A 373 -8.83 4.79 -6.75
C VAL A 373 -8.80 4.38 -8.22
N VAL A 374 -9.96 4.36 -8.86
CA VAL A 374 -10.07 3.98 -10.28
C VAL A 374 -9.34 4.97 -11.20
N ALA A 375 -9.38 6.26 -10.89
CA ALA A 375 -8.66 7.31 -11.63
C ALA A 375 -7.19 7.48 -11.21
N GLY A 376 -6.73 6.71 -10.24
CA GLY A 376 -5.38 6.80 -9.71
C GLY A 376 -4.31 6.36 -10.69
N LYS A 377 -3.11 6.94 -10.56
CA LYS A 377 -1.95 6.67 -11.41
C LYS A 377 -0.92 5.82 -10.67
N SER A 378 -0.39 4.83 -11.38
CA SER A 378 0.70 3.99 -10.87
C SER A 378 2.02 4.73 -10.91
N ARG A 379 2.84 4.52 -9.89
CA ARG A 379 4.25 4.90 -9.90
C ARG A 379 4.98 4.20 -11.07
N PRO A 380 6.15 4.69 -11.50
CA PRO A 380 6.89 4.11 -12.64
C PRO A 380 7.08 2.60 -12.50
N LYS A 381 6.73 1.84 -13.55
CA LYS A 381 6.95 0.38 -13.58
C LYS A 381 8.38 0.10 -14.02
N SER A 382 9.12 -0.68 -13.22
CA SER A 382 10.51 -1.06 -13.52
C SER A 382 10.87 -2.35 -12.77
N ASP A 383 11.67 -3.20 -13.42
CA ASP A 383 12.36 -4.33 -12.79
C ASP A 383 13.49 -3.89 -11.83
N ARG A 384 13.85 -2.61 -11.87
CA ARG A 384 14.80 -1.95 -10.96
C ARG A 384 14.11 -0.87 -10.10
N TYR A 385 12.85 -1.09 -9.75
CA TYR A 385 12.06 -0.06 -9.07
C TYR A 385 12.72 0.49 -7.81
N GLY A 386 13.45 -0.32 -7.05
CA GLY A 386 14.18 0.15 -5.88
C GLY A 386 15.14 1.31 -6.17
N GLU A 387 15.83 1.26 -7.31
CA GLU A 387 16.75 2.32 -7.75
C GLU A 387 15.98 3.53 -8.29
N VAL A 388 14.89 3.31 -9.03
CA VAL A 388 14.01 4.39 -9.50
C VAL A 388 13.46 5.17 -8.31
N SER A 389 12.93 4.47 -7.33
CA SER A 389 12.42 5.07 -6.09
C SER A 389 13.51 5.86 -5.36
N ASP A 390 14.70 5.28 -5.19
CA ASP A 390 15.81 5.94 -4.51
C ASP A 390 16.18 7.28 -5.16
N VAL A 391 16.30 7.29 -6.48
CA VAL A 391 16.60 8.51 -7.23
C VAL A 391 15.54 9.59 -6.99
N ILE A 392 14.26 9.24 -7.16
CA ILE A 392 13.18 10.23 -7.08
C ILE A 392 13.01 10.73 -5.64
N ARG A 393 12.90 9.82 -4.65
CA ARG A 393 12.62 10.19 -3.26
C ARG A 393 13.73 10.99 -2.61
N THR A 394 15.01 10.60 -2.84
CA THR A 394 16.14 11.31 -2.24
C THR A 394 16.33 12.70 -2.86
N THR A 395 16.18 12.81 -4.17
CA THR A 395 16.29 14.10 -4.87
C THR A 395 15.13 15.03 -4.54
N THR A 396 13.90 14.51 -4.47
CA THR A 396 12.74 15.31 -4.04
C THR A 396 12.93 15.86 -2.64
N SER A 397 13.36 15.02 -1.70
CA SER A 397 13.66 15.45 -0.33
C SER A 397 14.77 16.50 -0.28
N ALA A 398 15.83 16.35 -1.09
CA ALA A 398 16.91 17.34 -1.19
C ALA A 398 16.42 18.71 -1.70
N VAL A 399 15.48 18.74 -2.66
CA VAL A 399 14.85 19.98 -3.10
C VAL A 399 13.98 20.58 -1.99
N LEU A 400 13.17 19.79 -1.31
CA LEU A 400 12.35 20.25 -0.20
C LEU A 400 13.21 20.76 0.99
N ALA A 401 14.37 20.17 1.21
CA ALA A 401 15.37 20.63 2.19
C ALA A 401 16.16 21.86 1.70
N ARG A 402 15.91 22.36 0.48
CA ARG A 402 16.62 23.48 -0.16
C ARG A 402 18.13 23.27 -0.36
N THR A 403 18.59 22.01 -0.37
CA THR A 403 19.97 21.66 -0.73
C THR A 403 20.19 21.60 -2.24
N LYS A 404 19.09 21.61 -3.00
CA LYS A 404 19.03 21.69 -4.46
C LYS A 404 17.90 22.61 -4.90
N THR A 405 18.08 23.30 -6.00
CA THR A 405 16.98 23.97 -6.70
C THR A 405 16.09 22.96 -7.40
N PRO A 406 14.83 23.29 -7.74
CA PRO A 406 13.96 22.42 -8.56
C PRO A 406 14.60 22.00 -9.88
N ALA A 407 15.30 22.89 -10.56
CA ALA A 407 15.96 22.59 -11.84
C ALA A 407 17.11 21.57 -11.66
N GLU A 408 18.00 21.80 -10.70
CA GLU A 408 19.10 20.85 -10.37
C GLU A 408 18.55 19.48 -9.96
N GLY A 409 17.47 19.45 -9.16
CA GLY A 409 16.83 18.21 -8.76
C GLY A 409 16.27 17.43 -9.96
N VAL A 410 15.59 18.11 -10.86
CA VAL A 410 15.03 17.47 -12.08
C VAL A 410 16.13 16.98 -13.02
N ASP A 411 17.21 17.75 -13.20
CA ASP A 411 18.36 17.33 -13.99
C ASP A 411 19.04 16.08 -13.39
N GLU A 412 19.15 16.00 -12.06
CA GLU A 412 19.67 14.82 -11.39
C GLU A 412 18.78 13.61 -11.59
N ILE A 413 17.45 13.76 -11.39
CA ILE A 413 16.47 12.68 -11.61
C ILE A 413 16.60 12.15 -13.04
N GLU A 414 16.57 13.02 -14.04
CA GLU A 414 16.68 12.62 -15.44
C GLU A 414 17.99 11.87 -15.70
N ASN A 415 19.13 12.43 -15.30
CA ASN A 415 20.44 11.88 -15.56
C ASN A 415 20.66 10.51 -14.90
N ARG A 416 20.18 10.33 -13.66
CA ARG A 416 20.28 9.06 -12.95
C ARG A 416 19.34 8.01 -13.52
N LEU A 417 18.08 8.39 -13.78
CA LEU A 417 17.08 7.45 -14.30
C LEU A 417 17.36 6.99 -15.73
N ARG A 418 17.97 7.81 -16.58
CA ARG A 418 18.45 7.38 -17.91
C ARG A 418 19.43 6.19 -17.85
N ARG A 419 20.10 5.99 -16.70
CA ARG A 419 21.02 4.85 -16.48
C ARG A 419 20.31 3.63 -15.89
N VAL A 420 19.21 3.86 -15.16
CA VAL A 420 18.44 2.81 -14.47
C VAL A 420 17.39 2.20 -15.37
N MET A 421 16.74 3.01 -16.20
CA MET A 421 15.59 2.63 -17.05
C MET A 421 15.99 2.48 -18.54
N ARG A 422 17.19 1.94 -18.80
CA ARG A 422 17.68 1.62 -20.14
C ARG A 422 17.14 0.31 -20.64
#